data_2b43afb1b8ba292423c5e712e4745388
#
_entry.id   2b43afb1b8ba292423c5e712e4745388
#
_cell.length_a   1.000
_cell.length_b   1.000
_cell.length_c   1.000
_cell.angle_alpha   90.00
_cell.angle_beta   90.00
_cell.angle_gamma   90.00
#
_symmetry.space_group_name_H-M   'P 1'
#
loop_
_entity.id
_entity.type
_entity.pdbx_description
1 polymer ?
#
loop_
_entity_poly.entity_id
_entity_poly.type
_entity_poly.pdbx_seq_one_letter_code
_entity_poly.pdbx_strand_id
1 'polypeptide(L)'
;MKNLRKYGNEPFNVAVIHGGPGAPGEMAPVARELSSVRGVLEPLQTAKTLEGQVQELKIVLEKNGDLPVTLIGFSWGAMLSFIFTAQYPSFVKKLILIGSGAYEEKYAVDIMKTRLSRLSEKEREEAFYLMGTLNDPAIGDKNMPMTRLGELISKADSYDPLPHDSEILECPYD
;
A
#
# COMPACT_ATOMS: atom_id res chain seq x y z
N MET A 1 3.96 -4.07 18.88
CA MET A 1 4.16 -4.76 17.59
C MET A 1 5.42 -4.20 16.92
N LYS A 2 6.20 -5.03 16.24
CA LYS A 2 7.41 -4.55 15.54
C LYS A 2 6.91 -3.89 14.23
N ASN A 3 7.05 -2.58 14.10
CA ASN A 3 6.58 -1.83 12.93
C ASN A 3 7.61 -1.79 11.78
N LEU A 4 8.53 -2.73 11.72
CA LEU A 4 9.58 -2.82 10.72
C LEU A 4 10.06 -4.25 10.53
N ARG A 5 10.21 -4.66 9.27
CA ARG A 5 11.00 -5.84 8.87
C ARG A 5 12.28 -5.40 8.15
N LYS A 6 13.33 -6.17 8.30
CA LYS A 6 14.62 -5.97 7.62
C LYS A 6 14.96 -7.21 6.80
N TYR A 7 15.43 -7.01 5.58
CA TYR A 7 15.81 -8.05 4.65
C TYR A 7 17.24 -7.79 4.14
N GLY A 8 18.04 -8.83 4.01
CA GLY A 8 19.44 -8.71 3.62
C GLY A 8 20.32 -8.13 4.72
N ASN A 9 21.42 -7.55 4.33
CA ASN A 9 22.44 -6.99 5.22
C ASN A 9 22.63 -5.50 4.97
N GLU A 10 23.22 -4.80 5.94
CA GLU A 10 23.63 -3.40 5.79
C GLU A 10 24.56 -3.20 4.56
N PRO A 11 24.48 -2.03 3.90
CA PRO A 11 23.69 -0.85 4.26
C PRO A 11 22.21 -0.97 3.87
N PHE A 12 21.30 -0.52 4.77
CA PHE A 12 19.86 -0.47 4.50
C PHE A 12 19.50 0.81 3.76
N ASN A 13 19.75 0.85 2.46
CA ASN A 13 19.55 2.04 1.62
C ASN A 13 18.36 1.96 0.67
N VAL A 14 17.50 0.97 0.87
CA VAL A 14 16.19 0.83 0.18
C VAL A 14 15.10 0.66 1.23
N ALA A 15 13.97 1.31 1.04
CA ALA A 15 12.76 1.08 1.81
C ALA A 15 11.57 0.84 0.87
N VAL A 16 10.78 -0.20 1.14
CA VAL A 16 9.57 -0.56 0.39
C VAL A 16 8.34 -0.30 1.25
N ILE A 17 7.40 0.48 0.74
CA ILE A 17 6.22 0.94 1.47
C ILE A 17 4.98 0.27 0.88
N HIS A 18 4.27 -0.50 1.70
CA HIS A 18 3.11 -1.29 1.31
C HIS A 18 1.88 -0.43 0.97
N GLY A 19 0.97 -1.01 0.21
CA GLY A 19 -0.30 -0.41 -0.17
C GLY A 19 -1.34 -0.40 0.95
N GLY A 20 -2.52 0.13 0.67
CA GLY A 20 -3.70 0.27 1.54
C GLY A 20 -3.37 1.01 2.81
N PRO A 21 -4.23 1.59 3.58
CA PRO A 21 -4.09 1.45 5.02
C PRO A 21 -4.56 0.03 5.34
N GLY A 22 -3.67 -0.84 5.86
CA GLY A 22 -4.06 -2.19 6.27
C GLY A 22 -3.61 -3.35 5.39
N ALA A 23 -2.58 -3.17 4.56
CA ALA A 23 -1.92 -4.28 3.85
C ALA A 23 -0.44 -4.46 4.27
N PRO A 24 -0.11 -4.47 5.60
CA PRO A 24 1.26 -4.66 6.05
C PRO A 24 1.76 -6.04 5.60
N GLY A 25 2.98 -6.08 5.07
CA GLY A 25 3.60 -7.30 4.55
C GLY A 25 3.37 -7.56 3.06
N GLU A 26 2.53 -6.79 2.40
CA GLU A 26 2.28 -6.91 0.95
C GLU A 26 3.57 -6.74 0.12
N MET A 27 4.53 -5.93 0.61
CA MET A 27 5.81 -5.71 -0.07
C MET A 27 6.90 -6.71 0.30
N ALA A 28 6.61 -7.71 1.14
CA ALA A 28 7.59 -8.72 1.53
C ALA A 28 8.22 -9.48 0.36
N PRO A 29 7.48 -9.91 -0.69
CA PRO A 29 8.07 -10.55 -1.86
C PRO A 29 9.08 -9.64 -2.58
N VAL A 30 8.74 -8.36 -2.76
CA VAL A 30 9.63 -7.36 -3.38
C VAL A 30 10.86 -7.11 -2.50
N ALA A 31 10.67 -7.00 -1.19
CA ALA A 31 11.77 -6.81 -0.24
C ALA A 31 12.74 -7.99 -0.27
N ARG A 32 12.24 -9.23 -0.31
CA ARG A 32 13.07 -10.45 -0.40
C ARG A 32 13.88 -10.48 -1.69
N GLU A 33 13.25 -10.21 -2.83
CA GLU A 33 13.95 -10.21 -4.12
C GLU A 33 15.08 -9.18 -4.14
N LEU A 34 14.78 -7.94 -3.74
CA LEU A 34 15.76 -6.87 -3.68
C LEU A 34 16.87 -7.14 -2.66
N SER A 35 16.59 -7.92 -1.63
CA SER A 35 17.54 -8.20 -0.54
C SER A 35 18.67 -9.14 -0.95
N SER A 36 18.57 -9.76 -2.11
CA SER A 36 19.66 -10.56 -2.69
C SER A 36 20.93 -9.75 -2.96
N VAL A 37 20.80 -8.45 -3.17
CA VAL A 37 21.92 -7.55 -3.55
C VAL A 37 22.04 -6.29 -2.69
N ARG A 38 21.13 -6.07 -1.73
CA ARG A 38 21.12 -4.85 -0.88
C ARG A 38 20.31 -5.03 0.40
N GLY A 39 20.56 -4.20 1.41
CA GLY A 39 19.72 -4.13 2.58
C GLY A 39 18.40 -3.39 2.29
N VAL A 40 17.29 -3.99 2.68
CA VAL A 40 15.94 -3.46 2.45
C VAL A 40 15.16 -3.35 3.76
N LEU A 41 14.52 -2.21 3.96
CA LEU A 41 13.56 -1.96 5.04
C LEU A 41 12.14 -2.11 4.49
N GLU A 42 11.27 -2.78 5.24
CA GLU A 42 9.83 -2.81 5.03
C GLU A 42 9.14 -2.21 6.27
N PRO A 43 8.94 -0.88 6.31
CA PRO A 43 8.13 -0.26 7.35
C PRO A 43 6.68 -0.75 7.28
N LEU A 44 6.15 -1.18 8.43
CA LEU A 44 4.77 -1.62 8.58
C LEU A 44 3.99 -0.47 9.22
N GLN A 45 3.15 0.21 8.45
CA GLN A 45 2.40 1.38 8.90
C GLN A 45 1.41 0.97 9.99
N THR A 46 1.50 1.60 11.16
CA THR A 46 0.61 1.33 12.30
C THR A 46 -0.21 2.55 12.73
N ALA A 47 0.23 3.75 12.35
CA ALA A 47 -0.48 4.98 12.64
C ALA A 47 -1.77 5.12 11.83
N LYS A 48 -2.83 5.61 12.47
CA LYS A 48 -4.18 5.72 11.89
C LYS A 48 -4.43 7.04 11.13
N THR A 49 -3.52 8.00 11.22
CA THR A 49 -3.61 9.29 10.53
C THR A 49 -2.48 9.44 9.52
N LEU A 50 -2.68 10.22 8.48
CA LEU A 50 -1.66 10.52 7.48
C LEU A 50 -0.40 11.12 8.12
N GLU A 51 -0.57 12.12 8.99
CA GLU A 51 0.52 12.76 9.71
C GLU A 51 1.27 11.77 10.58
N GLY A 52 0.53 10.88 11.25
CA GLY A 52 1.11 9.81 12.06
C GLY A 52 1.95 8.84 11.22
N GLN A 53 1.46 8.42 10.06
CA GLN A 53 2.19 7.52 9.15
C GLN A 53 3.45 8.20 8.60
N VAL A 54 3.39 9.48 8.25
CA VAL A 54 4.57 10.26 7.80
C VAL A 54 5.62 10.34 8.91
N GLN A 55 5.22 10.62 10.16
CA GLN A 55 6.13 10.70 11.31
C GLN A 55 6.69 9.31 11.66
N GLU A 56 5.87 8.27 11.60
CA GLU A 56 6.31 6.90 11.82
C GLU A 56 7.38 6.49 10.80
N LEU A 57 7.15 6.76 9.51
CA LEU A 57 8.11 6.50 8.44
C LEU A 57 9.41 7.26 8.67
N LYS A 58 9.33 8.54 9.05
CA LYS A 58 10.50 9.35 9.41
C LYS A 58 11.34 8.68 10.49
N ILE A 59 10.71 8.33 11.62
CA ILE A 59 11.39 7.70 12.76
C ILE A 59 12.03 6.37 12.37
N VAL A 60 11.33 5.56 11.57
CA VAL A 60 11.84 4.26 11.13
C VAL A 60 13.08 4.44 10.26
N LEU A 61 13.05 5.36 9.30
CA LEU A 61 14.18 5.63 8.41
C LEU A 61 15.37 6.26 9.15
N GLU A 62 15.14 7.21 10.05
CA GLU A 62 16.21 7.81 10.86
C GLU A 62 16.96 6.78 11.71
N LYS A 63 16.23 5.82 12.29
CA LYS A 63 16.83 4.83 13.20
C LYS A 63 17.46 3.63 12.51
N ASN A 64 17.06 3.32 11.29
CA ASN A 64 17.38 2.04 10.67
C ASN A 64 17.94 2.17 9.26
N GLY A 65 17.79 3.30 8.59
CA GLY A 65 18.20 3.50 7.21
C GLY A 65 19.55 4.18 7.09
N ASP A 66 20.29 3.80 6.06
CA ASP A 66 21.50 4.50 5.61
C ASP A 66 21.06 5.62 4.66
N LEU A 67 20.77 6.79 5.23
CA LEU A 67 20.21 7.93 4.51
C LEU A 67 21.22 8.59 3.57
N PRO A 68 20.77 9.13 2.41
CA PRO A 68 19.42 9.06 1.87
C PRO A 68 19.10 7.72 1.20
N VAL A 69 17.86 7.23 1.37
CA VAL A 69 17.41 5.94 0.83
C VAL A 69 16.76 6.05 -0.56
N THR A 70 16.69 4.92 -1.28
CA THR A 70 15.71 4.72 -2.35
C THR A 70 14.39 4.31 -1.72
N LEU A 71 13.33 5.12 -1.92
CA LEU A 71 12.01 4.87 -1.40
C LEU A 71 11.11 4.34 -2.52
N ILE A 72 10.53 3.15 -2.32
CA ILE A 72 9.66 2.48 -3.28
C ILE A 72 8.29 2.34 -2.64
N GLY A 73 7.31 3.03 -3.16
CA GLY A 73 5.94 2.95 -2.65
C GLY A 73 4.99 2.30 -3.64
N PHE A 74 4.11 1.45 -3.13
CA PHE A 74 3.06 0.80 -3.90
C PHE A 74 1.68 1.29 -3.46
N SER A 75 0.79 1.61 -4.41
CA SER A 75 -0.59 2.03 -4.14
C SER A 75 -0.67 3.19 -3.11
N TRP A 76 -1.28 2.98 -1.94
CA TRP A 76 -1.27 3.96 -0.84
C TRP A 76 0.16 4.30 -0.39
N GLY A 77 1.05 3.30 -0.34
CA GLY A 77 2.46 3.53 -0.03
C GLY A 77 3.15 4.46 -1.04
N ALA A 78 2.71 4.50 -2.29
CA ALA A 78 3.20 5.47 -3.27
C ALA A 78 2.76 6.89 -2.91
N MET A 79 1.50 7.09 -2.52
CA MET A 79 0.99 8.38 -2.05
C MET A 79 1.72 8.85 -0.78
N LEU A 80 1.87 7.96 0.20
CA LEU A 80 2.59 8.25 1.43
C LEU A 80 4.06 8.61 1.16
N SER A 81 4.73 7.85 0.29
CA SER A 81 6.14 8.09 -0.10
C SER A 81 6.32 9.42 -0.81
N PHE A 82 5.35 9.82 -1.66
CA PHE A 82 5.35 11.13 -2.32
C PHE A 82 5.24 12.27 -1.30
N ILE A 83 4.25 12.20 -0.39
CA ILE A 83 4.02 13.19 0.66
C ILE A 83 5.24 13.28 1.59
N PHE A 84 5.77 12.12 2.00
CA PHE A 84 6.98 12.05 2.81
C PHE A 84 8.17 12.73 2.14
N THR A 85 8.40 12.43 0.85
CA THR A 85 9.53 13.00 0.10
C THR A 85 9.41 14.52 -0.03
N ALA A 86 8.18 15.02 -0.22
CA ALA A 86 7.94 16.46 -0.29
C ALA A 86 8.26 17.17 1.04
N GLN A 87 8.00 16.51 2.19
CA GLN A 87 8.29 17.07 3.52
C GLN A 87 9.74 16.86 3.95
N TYR A 88 10.36 15.74 3.57
CA TYR A 88 11.71 15.33 3.99
C TYR A 88 12.60 14.97 2.79
N PRO A 89 12.86 15.89 1.86
CA PRO A 89 13.61 15.57 0.62
C PRO A 89 15.02 15.07 0.88
N SER A 90 15.66 15.46 1.98
CA SER A 90 17.01 15.00 2.35
C SER A 90 17.08 13.52 2.74
N PHE A 91 15.95 12.88 3.03
CA PHE A 91 15.88 11.45 3.36
C PHE A 91 15.86 10.56 2.12
N VAL A 92 15.53 11.11 0.96
CA VAL A 92 15.19 10.32 -0.23
C VAL A 92 16.15 10.63 -1.38
N LYS A 93 16.96 9.64 -1.76
CA LYS A 93 17.85 9.70 -2.91
C LYS A 93 17.09 9.48 -4.23
N LYS A 94 16.14 8.55 -4.22
CA LYS A 94 15.29 8.21 -5.37
C LYS A 94 13.92 7.80 -4.85
N LEU A 95 12.88 8.34 -5.51
CA LEU A 95 11.49 7.96 -5.27
C LEU A 95 10.97 7.15 -6.46
N ILE A 96 10.41 5.96 -6.17
CA ILE A 96 9.77 5.08 -7.15
C ILE A 96 8.33 4.89 -6.72
N LEU A 97 7.39 5.28 -7.59
CA LEU A 97 5.95 5.22 -7.35
C LEU A 97 5.35 4.16 -8.26
N ILE A 98 4.69 3.18 -7.66
CA ILE A 98 4.08 2.04 -8.37
C ILE A 98 2.59 2.03 -8.07
N GLY A 99 1.75 2.07 -9.12
CA GLY A 99 0.31 1.97 -9.00
C GLY A 99 -0.32 3.00 -8.06
N SER A 100 0.23 4.22 -8.00
CA SER A 100 -0.30 5.29 -7.15
C SER A 100 -1.73 5.66 -7.54
N GLY A 101 -2.50 6.18 -6.58
CA GLY A 101 -3.74 6.89 -6.88
C GLY A 101 -3.48 8.16 -7.69
N ALA A 102 -4.56 8.79 -8.14
CA ALA A 102 -4.48 10.09 -8.83
C ALA A 102 -4.08 11.20 -7.86
N TYR A 103 -3.16 12.05 -8.27
CA TYR A 103 -2.72 13.23 -7.49
C TYR A 103 -3.58 14.48 -7.76
N GLU A 104 -4.39 14.47 -8.81
CA GLU A 104 -5.35 15.52 -9.14
C GLU A 104 -6.74 14.90 -9.31
N GLU A 105 -7.76 15.56 -8.74
CA GLU A 105 -9.13 15.09 -8.73
C GLU A 105 -9.69 14.77 -10.13
N LYS A 106 -9.33 15.57 -11.12
CA LYS A 106 -9.76 15.37 -12.52
C LYS A 106 -9.39 14.00 -13.09
N TYR A 107 -8.32 13.35 -12.58
CA TYR A 107 -7.91 12.01 -12.99
C TYR A 107 -8.52 10.92 -12.11
N ALA A 108 -9.10 11.28 -10.95
CA ALA A 108 -9.75 10.33 -10.06
C ALA A 108 -11.16 9.95 -10.53
N VAL A 109 -11.84 10.86 -11.25
CA VAL A 109 -13.26 10.74 -11.64
C VAL A 109 -13.56 9.43 -12.38
N ASP A 110 -12.69 9.01 -13.28
CA ASP A 110 -12.92 7.82 -14.12
C ASP A 110 -12.33 6.52 -13.56
N ILE A 111 -11.63 6.55 -12.42
CA ILE A 111 -11.01 5.34 -11.84
C ILE A 111 -12.05 4.26 -11.57
N MET A 112 -13.10 4.59 -10.84
CA MET A 112 -14.15 3.61 -10.49
C MET A 112 -14.89 3.12 -11.73
N LYS A 113 -15.19 3.99 -12.67
CA LYS A 113 -15.81 3.62 -13.94
C LYS A 113 -14.93 2.64 -14.73
N THR A 114 -13.63 2.91 -14.78
CA THR A 114 -12.66 2.02 -15.46
C THR A 114 -12.58 0.66 -14.75
N ARG A 115 -12.51 0.63 -13.42
CA ARG A 115 -12.54 -0.61 -12.62
C ARG A 115 -13.78 -1.44 -12.93
N LEU A 116 -14.95 -0.83 -12.83
CA LEU A 116 -16.23 -1.50 -13.08
C LEU A 116 -16.35 -2.00 -14.52
N SER A 117 -15.76 -1.30 -15.51
CA SER A 117 -15.79 -1.74 -16.90
C SER A 117 -14.93 -2.99 -17.17
N ARG A 118 -13.97 -3.29 -16.30
CA ARG A 118 -13.10 -4.49 -16.40
C ARG A 118 -13.69 -5.72 -15.70
N LEU A 119 -14.77 -5.55 -14.94
CA LEU A 119 -15.49 -6.64 -14.30
C LEU A 119 -16.57 -7.20 -15.24
N SER A 120 -16.85 -8.48 -15.13
CA SER A 120 -18.03 -9.07 -15.75
C SER A 120 -19.32 -8.44 -15.22
N GLU A 121 -20.43 -8.59 -15.92
CA GLU A 121 -21.73 -8.05 -15.49
C GLU A 121 -22.09 -8.49 -14.06
N LYS A 122 -21.96 -9.79 -13.78
CA LYS A 122 -22.24 -10.38 -12.47
C LYS A 122 -21.33 -9.83 -11.37
N GLU A 123 -20.05 -9.67 -11.64
CA GLU A 123 -19.10 -9.12 -10.66
C GLU A 123 -19.33 -7.64 -10.42
N ARG A 124 -19.80 -6.91 -11.42
CA ARG A 124 -20.16 -5.50 -11.31
C ARG A 124 -21.39 -5.30 -10.42
N GLU A 125 -22.42 -6.13 -10.61
CA GLU A 125 -23.60 -6.16 -9.74
C GLU A 125 -23.21 -6.48 -8.29
N GLU A 126 -22.35 -7.49 -8.10
CA GLU A 126 -21.82 -7.84 -6.79
C GLU A 126 -21.05 -6.67 -6.15
N ALA A 127 -20.20 -5.99 -6.91
CA ALA A 127 -19.43 -4.83 -6.42
C ALA A 127 -20.38 -3.69 -5.97
N PHE A 128 -21.42 -3.40 -6.73
CA PHE A 128 -22.43 -2.39 -6.33
C PHE A 128 -23.17 -2.79 -5.05
N TYR A 129 -23.55 -4.05 -4.94
CA TYR A 129 -24.20 -4.56 -3.73
C TYR A 129 -23.27 -4.43 -2.50
N LEU A 130 -22.01 -4.83 -2.63
CA LEU A 130 -21.02 -4.73 -1.55
C LEU A 130 -20.74 -3.28 -1.15
N MET A 131 -20.61 -2.36 -2.11
CA MET A 131 -20.46 -0.94 -1.82
C MET A 131 -21.68 -0.37 -1.07
N GLY A 132 -22.89 -0.78 -1.44
CA GLY A 132 -24.11 -0.42 -0.72
C GLY A 132 -24.10 -0.94 0.73
N THR A 133 -23.71 -2.21 0.91
CA THR A 133 -23.58 -2.86 2.22
C THR A 133 -22.57 -2.14 3.12
N LEU A 134 -21.43 -1.74 2.58
CA LEU A 134 -20.39 -1.03 3.33
C LEU A 134 -20.81 0.38 3.76
N ASN A 135 -21.67 1.03 2.96
CA ASN A 135 -22.20 2.35 3.27
C ASN A 135 -23.40 2.31 4.24
N ASP A 136 -23.98 1.14 4.50
CA ASP A 136 -25.12 0.99 5.41
C ASP A 136 -24.63 1.04 6.88
N PRO A 137 -25.05 2.05 7.67
CA PRO A 137 -24.68 2.15 9.08
C PRO A 137 -25.32 1.06 9.96
N ALA A 138 -26.37 0.39 9.49
CA ALA A 138 -27.04 -0.69 10.23
C ALA A 138 -26.26 -2.00 10.22
N ILE A 139 -25.29 -2.15 9.34
CA ILE A 139 -24.45 -3.36 9.24
C ILE A 139 -23.23 -3.23 10.16
N GLY A 140 -23.22 -4.07 11.21
CA GLY A 140 -22.17 -4.05 12.23
C GLY A 140 -20.84 -4.66 11.76
N ASP A 141 -20.89 -5.87 11.19
CA ASP A 141 -19.68 -6.55 10.67
C ASP A 141 -19.54 -6.31 9.17
N LYS A 142 -18.49 -5.57 8.80
CA LYS A 142 -18.15 -5.22 7.42
C LYS A 142 -16.93 -5.96 6.88
N ASN A 143 -16.33 -6.86 7.66
CA ASN A 143 -15.08 -7.52 7.28
C ASN A 143 -15.24 -8.36 6.00
N MET A 144 -16.22 -9.24 5.95
CA MET A 144 -16.46 -10.06 4.75
C MET A 144 -16.81 -9.25 3.50
N PRO A 145 -17.74 -8.28 3.56
CA PRO A 145 -18.01 -7.39 2.43
C PRO A 145 -16.78 -6.60 1.97
N MET A 146 -15.97 -6.10 2.91
CA MET A 146 -14.75 -5.38 2.60
C MET A 146 -13.72 -6.26 1.90
N THR A 147 -13.47 -7.47 2.43
CA THR A 147 -12.56 -8.45 1.82
C THR A 147 -12.98 -8.78 0.40
N ARG A 148 -14.27 -9.10 0.22
CA ARG A 148 -14.77 -9.48 -1.10
C ARG A 148 -14.74 -8.34 -2.11
N LEU A 149 -15.08 -7.13 -1.69
CA LEU A 149 -14.94 -5.95 -2.55
C LEU A 149 -13.47 -5.71 -2.91
N GLY A 150 -12.56 -5.88 -1.96
CA GLY A 150 -11.11 -5.79 -2.17
C GLY A 150 -10.61 -6.75 -3.26
N GLU A 151 -11.08 -8.00 -3.26
CA GLU A 151 -10.75 -9.00 -4.30
C GLU A 151 -11.22 -8.54 -5.70
N LEU A 152 -12.46 -8.06 -5.81
CA LEU A 152 -13.01 -7.56 -7.07
C LEU A 152 -12.24 -6.34 -7.59
N ILE A 153 -11.91 -5.41 -6.70
CA ILE A 153 -11.13 -4.22 -7.06
C ILE A 153 -9.71 -4.60 -7.46
N SER A 154 -9.06 -5.50 -6.73
CA SER A 154 -7.71 -6.00 -7.06
C SER A 154 -7.69 -6.64 -8.47
N LYS A 155 -8.70 -7.46 -8.77
CA LYS A 155 -8.87 -8.03 -10.11
C LYS A 155 -9.03 -6.94 -11.18
N ALA A 156 -9.83 -5.91 -10.90
CA ALA A 156 -10.10 -4.82 -11.83
C ALA A 156 -8.89 -3.89 -12.03
N ASP A 157 -8.02 -3.75 -11.04
CA ASP A 157 -6.82 -2.93 -11.11
C ASP A 157 -5.69 -3.59 -11.90
N SER A 158 -5.75 -4.92 -12.12
CA SER A 158 -4.74 -5.68 -12.84
C SER A 158 -5.20 -5.96 -14.28
N TYR A 159 -4.36 -5.65 -15.26
CA TYR A 159 -4.63 -6.01 -16.66
C TYR A 159 -4.32 -7.49 -16.92
N ASP A 160 -3.17 -7.95 -16.44
CA ASP A 160 -2.67 -9.33 -16.55
C ASP A 160 -2.00 -9.69 -15.21
N PRO A 161 -2.78 -10.13 -14.21
CA PRO A 161 -2.27 -10.37 -12.87
C PRO A 161 -1.31 -11.57 -12.87
N LEU A 162 -0.09 -11.34 -12.40
CA LEU A 162 0.84 -12.42 -12.12
C LEU A 162 0.34 -13.22 -10.91
N PRO A 163 0.57 -14.54 -10.87
CA PRO A 163 0.41 -15.30 -9.64
C PRO A 163 1.28 -14.65 -8.55
N HIS A 164 0.70 -14.33 -7.43
CA HIS A 164 1.45 -13.73 -6.32
C HIS A 164 1.20 -14.47 -5.02
N ASP A 165 2.28 -14.66 -4.27
CA ASP A 165 2.20 -15.07 -2.89
C ASP A 165 1.95 -13.81 -2.05
N SER A 166 0.75 -13.66 -1.53
CA SER A 166 0.45 -12.57 -0.61
C SER A 166 0.81 -13.00 0.82
N GLU A 167 1.78 -12.34 1.42
CA GLU A 167 2.05 -12.42 2.86
C GLU A 167 1.45 -11.21 3.58
N ILE A 168 0.19 -10.94 3.33
CA ILE A 168 -0.52 -9.88 4.05
C ILE A 168 -0.66 -10.32 5.50
N LEU A 169 -0.11 -9.53 6.41
CA LEU A 169 -0.31 -9.72 7.84
C LEU A 169 -1.71 -9.24 8.24
N GLU A 170 -2.25 -9.81 9.32
CA GLU A 170 -3.48 -9.30 9.89
C GLU A 170 -3.36 -7.79 10.16
N CYS A 171 -4.37 -7.06 9.71
CA CYS A 171 -4.40 -5.61 9.89
C CYS A 171 -4.51 -5.28 11.38
N PRO A 172 -3.65 -4.41 11.93
CA PRO A 172 -3.71 -4.02 13.34
C PRO A 172 -4.85 -3.02 13.65
N TYR A 173 -5.73 -2.78 12.70
CA TYR A 173 -6.85 -1.85 12.86
C TYR A 173 -8.12 -2.63 13.27
N ASP A 174 -8.32 -2.74 14.57
CA ASP A 174 -9.63 -3.04 15.14
C ASP A 174 -10.52 -1.79 15.16
#